data_64cda5e07694a387a1f8a1e0811baba3
#
_entry.id   64cda5e07694a387a1f8a1e0811baba3
#
_cell.length_a   1.000
_cell.length_b   1.000
_cell.length_c   1.000
_cell.angle_alpha   90.00
_cell.angle_beta   90.00
_cell.angle_gamma   90.00
#
_symmetry.space_group_name_H-M   'P 1'
#
loop_
_entity.id
_entity.type
_entity.pdbx_description
1 polymer ?
#
loop_
_entity_poly.entity_id
_entity_poly.type
_entity_poly.pdbx_seq_one_letter_code
_entity_poly.pdbx_strand_id
1 'polypeptide(L)'
;MMEEYDESLTPFVKTVAAGSETILAAFLADKPILALSDGSFLFVETGERVQAFPDAAILCARADARRIVAGGDNGKIVEMTPDGRTATLGEEPGKWIDAVAIREDGATAWSAGKQVRARDNKGALRGWVAPSSARGLAFLPKGYRLAASHYNGVSLWFPNLEAEPDVLKWPGSHLDLTLSPDGNFCITAMQENALHGWRIADKKDMRMTGYPAKTRSFSFSHDGQWMATSGAEACVVWPFQSKDGPMGKPPRECGVRPAKVSQVAFHPRALVLALGYEDGWILMIRLDDGAELLVRKGLDEGETPPRDKPIVSALSWDEHGRRLMYGMQDGEAGMLTLPPVPPKR
;
A
#
# COMPACT_ATOMS: atom_id res chain seq x y z
N MET A 1 -31.84 -8.40 -2.54
CA MET A 1 -31.69 -9.02 -3.85
C MET A 1 -30.19 -9.27 -4.02
N MET A 2 -29.75 -10.53 -3.93
CA MET A 2 -28.36 -10.87 -4.21
C MET A 2 -28.12 -10.61 -5.69
N GLU A 3 -27.26 -9.64 -6.01
CA GLU A 3 -26.71 -9.55 -7.35
C GLU A 3 -25.83 -10.78 -7.56
N GLU A 4 -26.33 -11.71 -8.37
CA GLU A 4 -25.55 -12.84 -8.85
C GLU A 4 -24.56 -12.25 -9.84
N TYR A 5 -23.27 -12.21 -9.51
CA TYR A 5 -22.24 -11.84 -10.47
C TYR A 5 -22.22 -12.91 -11.56
N ASP A 6 -22.72 -12.58 -12.74
CA ASP A 6 -22.80 -13.46 -13.91
C ASP A 6 -21.41 -14.01 -14.34
N GLU A 7 -20.33 -13.30 -13.94
CA GLU A 7 -18.95 -13.71 -14.21
C GLU A 7 -18.13 -13.74 -12.91
N SER A 8 -17.61 -14.91 -12.56
CA SER A 8 -16.81 -15.14 -11.36
C SER A 8 -15.43 -15.71 -11.69
N LEU A 9 -14.42 -15.14 -11.06
CA LEU A 9 -13.03 -15.61 -11.09
C LEU A 9 -12.69 -16.53 -9.91
N THR A 10 -13.65 -16.82 -9.02
CA THR A 10 -13.41 -17.67 -7.84
C THR A 10 -12.83 -19.06 -8.18
N PRO A 11 -13.16 -19.73 -9.31
CA PRO A 11 -12.56 -20.99 -9.66
C PRO A 11 -11.04 -20.93 -9.97
N PHE A 12 -10.53 -19.73 -10.23
CA PHE A 12 -9.11 -19.49 -10.55
C PHE A 12 -8.31 -19.00 -9.35
N VAL A 13 -8.93 -18.96 -8.17
CA VAL A 13 -8.30 -18.56 -6.90
C VAL A 13 -7.82 -19.80 -6.15
N LYS A 14 -6.55 -19.81 -5.77
CA LYS A 14 -5.97 -20.78 -4.84
C LYS A 14 -5.84 -20.13 -3.47
N THR A 15 -6.54 -20.65 -2.46
CA THR A 15 -6.45 -20.20 -1.08
C THR A 15 -5.20 -20.74 -0.38
N VAL A 16 -4.71 -19.97 0.59
CA VAL A 16 -3.52 -20.30 1.40
C VAL A 16 -3.81 -19.93 2.85
N ALA A 17 -3.53 -20.84 3.78
CA ALA A 17 -3.55 -20.54 5.21
C ALA A 17 -2.25 -19.85 5.60
N ALA A 18 -2.26 -18.51 5.66
CA ALA A 18 -1.10 -17.75 6.13
C ALA A 18 -0.95 -17.84 7.65
N GLY A 19 -2.04 -18.08 8.40
CA GLY A 19 -2.03 -18.33 9.84
C GLY A 19 -1.83 -17.09 10.71
N SER A 20 -1.55 -15.94 10.10
CA SER A 20 -1.38 -14.65 10.76
C SER A 20 -1.74 -13.53 9.80
N GLU A 21 -2.08 -12.34 10.32
CA GLU A 21 -2.43 -11.19 9.50
C GLU A 21 -1.36 -10.87 8.46
N THR A 22 -1.78 -10.65 7.23
CA THR A 22 -0.89 -10.23 6.15
C THR A 22 -0.66 -8.72 6.20
N ILE A 23 0.58 -8.31 6.42
CA ILE A 23 1.01 -6.90 6.42
C ILE A 23 1.34 -6.42 5.01
N LEU A 24 1.90 -7.31 4.18
CA LEU A 24 2.24 -7.01 2.80
C LEU A 24 2.12 -8.27 1.95
N ALA A 25 1.53 -8.13 0.77
CA ALA A 25 1.63 -9.10 -0.32
C ALA A 25 2.57 -8.54 -1.40
N ALA A 26 3.50 -9.34 -1.91
CA ALA A 26 4.48 -8.88 -2.91
C ALA A 26 4.95 -10.01 -3.81
N PHE A 27 5.39 -9.66 -5.03
CA PHE A 27 6.08 -10.57 -5.95
C PHE A 27 7.54 -10.15 -6.06
N LEU A 28 8.47 -11.00 -5.60
CA LEU A 28 9.90 -10.81 -5.70
C LEU A 28 10.50 -11.76 -6.74
N ALA A 29 11.09 -11.22 -7.79
CA ALA A 29 11.56 -12.04 -8.92
C ALA A 29 10.50 -13.09 -9.33
N ASP A 30 9.26 -12.64 -9.45
CA ASP A 30 8.07 -13.44 -9.79
C ASP A 30 7.58 -14.44 -8.73
N LYS A 31 8.23 -14.54 -7.57
CA LYS A 31 7.80 -15.37 -6.44
C LYS A 31 6.78 -14.64 -5.58
N PRO A 32 5.58 -15.21 -5.34
CA PRO A 32 4.59 -14.63 -4.44
C PRO A 32 4.99 -14.84 -2.99
N ILE A 33 5.09 -13.74 -2.23
CA ILE A 33 5.54 -13.72 -0.84
C ILE A 33 4.61 -12.85 0.00
N LEU A 34 4.27 -13.33 1.20
CA LEU A 34 3.54 -12.57 2.21
C LEU A 34 4.48 -12.21 3.36
N ALA A 35 4.45 -10.94 3.80
CA ALA A 35 5.00 -10.53 5.10
C ALA A 35 3.87 -10.59 6.13
N LEU A 36 4.08 -11.29 7.24
CA LEU A 36 3.05 -11.62 8.22
C LEU A 36 3.31 -10.92 9.56
N SER A 37 2.25 -10.61 10.28
CA SER A 37 2.32 -9.95 11.59
C SER A 37 3.06 -10.76 12.66
N ASP A 38 3.21 -12.08 12.48
CA ASP A 38 3.98 -12.95 13.39
C ASP A 38 5.52 -12.86 13.20
N GLY A 39 5.99 -11.92 12.39
CA GLY A 39 7.42 -11.71 12.14
C GLY A 39 8.00 -12.59 11.05
N SER A 40 7.19 -13.35 10.33
CA SER A 40 7.64 -14.26 9.27
C SER A 40 7.33 -13.75 7.85
N PHE A 41 8.08 -14.26 6.89
CA PHE A 41 7.76 -14.22 5.46
C PHE A 41 7.34 -15.61 4.98
N LEU A 42 6.24 -15.68 4.24
CA LEU A 42 5.70 -16.92 3.68
C LEU A 42 5.85 -16.91 2.15
N PHE A 43 6.60 -17.85 1.60
CA PHE A 43 6.64 -18.15 0.18
C PHE A 43 5.39 -18.96 -0.21
N VAL A 44 4.45 -18.34 -0.90
CA VAL A 44 3.10 -18.87 -1.13
C VAL A 44 3.10 -20.16 -1.96
N GLU A 45 4.00 -20.30 -2.93
CA GLU A 45 4.06 -21.48 -3.82
C GLU A 45 4.65 -22.70 -3.13
N THR A 46 5.64 -22.51 -2.26
CA THR A 46 6.37 -23.61 -1.60
C THR A 46 5.85 -23.90 -0.19
N GLY A 47 5.17 -22.92 0.44
CA GLY A 47 4.80 -22.99 1.86
C GLY A 47 5.99 -22.76 2.81
N GLU A 48 7.16 -22.45 2.30
CA GLU A 48 8.35 -22.16 3.11
C GLU A 48 8.15 -20.87 3.93
N ARG A 49 8.58 -20.90 5.19
CA ARG A 49 8.55 -19.75 6.08
C ARG A 49 9.96 -19.33 6.49
N VAL A 50 10.22 -18.04 6.44
CA VAL A 50 11.44 -17.44 6.93
C VAL A 50 11.11 -16.56 8.13
N GLN A 51 11.53 -16.97 9.34
CA GLN A 51 11.32 -16.19 10.56
C GLN A 51 12.39 -15.07 10.64
N ALA A 52 12.00 -13.87 10.21
CA ALA A 52 12.93 -12.73 10.16
C ALA A 52 12.93 -11.89 11.44
N PHE A 53 11.84 -11.93 12.21
CA PHE A 53 11.70 -11.23 13.48
C PHE A 53 11.33 -12.23 14.58
N PRO A 54 12.33 -12.97 15.14
CA PRO A 54 12.05 -13.85 16.27
C PRO A 54 11.46 -13.08 17.45
N ASP A 55 10.35 -13.57 17.99
CA ASP A 55 9.64 -12.97 19.15
C ASP A 55 9.17 -11.51 18.95
N ALA A 56 8.96 -11.08 17.70
CA ALA A 56 8.51 -9.74 17.37
C ALA A 56 7.59 -9.71 16.15
N ALA A 57 6.75 -8.69 16.09
CA ALA A 57 5.79 -8.48 15.01
C ALA A 57 6.37 -7.60 13.89
N ILE A 58 6.01 -7.90 12.63
CA ILE A 58 6.16 -6.95 11.52
C ILE A 58 5.02 -5.93 11.62
N LEU A 59 5.37 -4.65 11.69
CA LEU A 59 4.41 -3.55 11.76
C LEU A 59 4.18 -2.86 10.41
N CYS A 60 5.20 -2.84 9.56
CA CYS A 60 5.16 -2.23 8.25
C CYS A 60 6.14 -2.91 7.29
N ALA A 61 5.84 -2.90 6.01
CA ALA A 61 6.73 -3.44 4.99
C ALA A 61 6.52 -2.73 3.64
N ARG A 62 7.55 -2.73 2.80
CA ARG A 62 7.51 -2.30 1.39
C ARG A 62 8.33 -3.26 0.55
N ALA A 63 7.95 -3.43 -0.70
CA ALA A 63 8.63 -4.31 -1.65
C ALA A 63 8.91 -3.61 -2.98
N ASP A 64 9.98 -4.02 -3.62
CA ASP A 64 10.22 -3.90 -5.06
C ASP A 64 10.40 -5.31 -5.65
N ALA A 65 10.73 -5.44 -6.93
CA ALA A 65 10.92 -6.75 -7.57
C ALA A 65 12.10 -7.55 -7.01
N ARG A 66 12.98 -6.94 -6.21
CA ARG A 66 14.25 -7.53 -5.74
C ARG A 66 14.28 -7.83 -4.24
N ARG A 67 13.45 -7.15 -3.45
CA ARG A 67 13.50 -7.25 -1.99
C ARG A 67 12.22 -6.80 -1.30
N ILE A 68 11.99 -7.30 -0.11
CA ILE A 68 11.08 -6.74 0.88
C ILE A 68 11.93 -6.10 1.98
N VAL A 69 11.53 -4.91 2.43
CA VAL A 69 12.04 -4.30 3.66
C VAL A 69 10.89 -4.17 4.63
N ALA A 70 11.07 -4.71 5.83
CA ALA A 70 10.09 -4.70 6.90
C ALA A 70 10.64 -4.05 8.17
N GLY A 71 9.75 -3.40 8.92
CA GLY A 71 10.02 -2.82 10.22
C GLY A 71 9.23 -3.52 11.32
N GLY A 72 9.89 -3.83 12.43
CA GLY A 72 9.32 -4.55 13.57
C GLY A 72 8.99 -3.69 14.78
N ASP A 73 8.23 -4.26 15.71
CA ASP A 73 7.93 -3.68 17.01
C ASP A 73 9.11 -3.74 17.98
N ASN A 74 10.14 -4.52 17.64
CA ASN A 74 11.42 -4.59 18.35
C ASN A 74 12.45 -3.54 17.89
N GLY A 75 12.06 -2.66 16.94
CA GLY A 75 12.93 -1.61 16.41
C GLY A 75 13.86 -2.05 15.29
N LYS A 76 13.81 -3.29 14.84
CA LYS A 76 14.66 -3.76 13.74
C LYS A 76 14.06 -3.42 12.38
N ILE A 77 14.94 -3.16 11.43
CA ILE A 77 14.63 -3.03 10.02
C ILE A 77 15.33 -4.17 9.29
N VAL A 78 14.56 -5.06 8.67
CA VAL A 78 15.07 -6.26 8.03
C VAL A 78 14.75 -6.23 6.54
N GLU A 79 15.76 -6.52 5.72
CA GLU A 79 15.61 -6.80 4.30
C GLU A 79 15.53 -8.31 4.08
N MET A 80 14.66 -8.76 3.17
CA MET A 80 14.61 -10.13 2.66
C MET A 80 14.70 -10.14 1.14
N THR A 81 15.52 -11.03 0.60
CA THR A 81 15.75 -11.24 -0.83
C THR A 81 14.94 -12.44 -1.37
N PRO A 82 14.77 -12.59 -2.71
CA PRO A 82 13.93 -13.63 -3.31
C PRO A 82 14.39 -15.07 -3.02
N ASP A 83 15.60 -15.29 -2.54
CA ASP A 83 16.15 -16.58 -2.11
C ASP A 83 15.97 -16.84 -0.59
N GLY A 84 15.20 -15.99 0.10
CA GLY A 84 14.89 -16.14 1.53
C GLY A 84 15.98 -15.64 2.49
N ARG A 85 17.09 -15.11 1.98
CA ARG A 85 18.12 -14.53 2.86
C ARG A 85 17.63 -13.23 3.46
N THR A 86 17.89 -13.03 4.75
CA THR A 86 17.56 -11.84 5.50
C THR A 86 18.82 -11.09 5.97
N ALA A 87 18.73 -9.76 6.04
CA ALA A 87 19.76 -8.90 6.58
C ALA A 87 19.16 -7.76 7.40
N THR A 88 19.71 -7.47 8.57
CA THR A 88 19.33 -6.29 9.35
C THR A 88 19.99 -5.05 8.75
N LEU A 89 19.17 -4.10 8.31
CA LEU A 89 19.64 -2.83 7.74
C LEU A 89 19.89 -1.75 8.77
N GLY A 90 19.21 -1.83 9.91
CA GLY A 90 19.30 -0.87 11.00
C GLY A 90 18.46 -1.30 12.20
N GLU A 91 18.65 -0.56 13.30
CA GLU A 91 17.93 -0.81 14.57
C GLU A 91 17.69 0.51 15.30
N GLU A 92 16.50 0.69 15.86
CA GLU A 92 16.11 1.77 16.76
C GLU A 92 15.68 1.16 18.11
N PRO A 93 16.62 0.92 19.02
CA PRO A 93 16.36 0.16 20.25
C PRO A 93 15.23 0.75 21.10
N GLY A 94 14.30 -0.11 21.55
CA GLY A 94 13.18 0.28 22.40
C GLY A 94 12.10 1.09 21.70
N LYS A 95 12.07 1.12 20.36
CA LYS A 95 11.06 1.80 19.56
C LYS A 95 10.40 0.87 18.56
N TRP A 96 9.20 1.19 18.17
CA TRP A 96 8.51 0.59 17.02
C TRP A 96 8.94 1.29 15.74
N ILE A 97 9.02 0.55 14.66
CA ILE A 97 9.23 1.12 13.34
C ILE A 97 7.85 1.49 12.77
N ASP A 98 7.62 2.79 12.61
CA ASP A 98 6.32 3.32 12.19
C ASP A 98 6.08 3.22 10.68
N ALA A 99 7.14 3.41 9.88
CA ALA A 99 7.08 3.33 8.43
C ALA A 99 8.44 2.96 7.83
N VAL A 100 8.40 2.32 6.67
CA VAL A 100 9.57 2.06 5.82
C VAL A 100 9.32 2.57 4.40
N ALA A 101 10.37 3.01 3.73
CA ALA A 101 10.35 3.36 2.31
C ALA A 101 11.57 2.76 1.62
N ILE A 102 11.39 2.36 0.36
CA ILE A 102 12.44 1.79 -0.47
C ILE A 102 12.55 2.55 -1.78
N ARG A 103 13.70 2.47 -2.41
CA ARG A 103 14.00 3.05 -3.71
C ARG A 103 14.69 2.01 -4.58
N GLU A 104 14.45 2.04 -5.87
CA GLU A 104 14.96 1.06 -6.84
C GLU A 104 16.48 0.94 -6.88
N ASP A 105 17.21 2.02 -6.54
CA ASP A 105 18.68 2.02 -6.46
C ASP A 105 19.25 1.30 -5.23
N GLY A 106 18.39 0.77 -4.34
CA GLY A 106 18.77 0.07 -3.13
C GLY A 106 18.72 0.93 -1.86
N ALA A 107 18.44 2.23 -1.96
CA ALA A 107 18.28 3.07 -0.77
C ALA A 107 17.02 2.67 0.02
N THR A 108 17.09 2.86 1.34
CA THR A 108 16.02 2.52 2.28
C THR A 108 15.87 3.64 3.30
N ALA A 109 14.65 3.93 3.71
CA ALA A 109 14.37 4.85 4.81
C ALA A 109 13.39 4.23 5.79
N TRP A 110 13.44 4.69 7.04
CA TRP A 110 12.50 4.28 8.09
C TRP A 110 12.25 5.40 9.09
N SER A 111 11.16 5.28 9.82
CA SER A 111 10.85 6.17 10.94
C SER A 111 10.52 5.39 12.20
N ALA A 112 10.89 5.97 13.33
CA ALA A 112 10.57 5.50 14.69
C ALA A 112 10.23 6.72 15.56
N GLY A 113 8.93 7.00 15.73
CA GLY A 113 8.46 8.25 16.29
C GLY A 113 8.92 9.44 15.45
N LYS A 114 9.66 10.37 16.06
CA LYS A 114 10.23 11.55 15.37
C LYS A 114 11.51 11.26 14.60
N GLN A 115 12.18 10.14 14.87
CA GLN A 115 13.44 9.80 14.21
C GLN A 115 13.15 9.32 12.79
N VAL A 116 13.72 9.95 11.81
CA VAL A 116 13.71 9.54 10.40
C VAL A 116 15.15 9.21 10.00
N ARG A 117 15.35 8.05 9.40
CA ARG A 117 16.64 7.59 8.90
C ARG A 117 16.55 7.31 7.42
N ALA A 118 17.62 7.57 6.71
CA ALA A 118 17.81 7.18 5.32
C ALA A 118 19.19 6.55 5.15
N ARG A 119 19.21 5.35 4.58
CA ARG A 119 20.42 4.59 4.25
C ARG A 119 20.51 4.55 2.74
N ASP A 120 21.58 5.08 2.18
CA ASP A 120 21.78 5.06 0.74
C ASP A 120 22.21 3.67 0.23
N ASN A 121 22.33 3.52 -1.08
CA ASN A 121 22.74 2.27 -1.74
C ASN A 121 24.20 1.86 -1.46
N LYS A 122 25.00 2.73 -0.85
CA LYS A 122 26.39 2.45 -0.40
C LYS A 122 26.45 2.12 1.09
N GLY A 123 25.31 2.17 1.78
CA GLY A 123 25.19 1.89 3.19
C GLY A 123 25.42 3.10 4.11
N ALA A 124 25.63 4.31 3.57
CA ALA A 124 25.77 5.50 4.40
C ALA A 124 24.42 5.88 5.03
N LEU A 125 24.40 6.02 6.34
CA LEU A 125 23.23 6.34 7.14
C LEU A 125 23.19 7.83 7.47
N ARG A 126 22.03 8.44 7.28
CA ARG A 126 21.73 9.81 7.66
C ARG A 126 20.48 9.84 8.52
N GLY A 127 20.36 10.84 9.39
CA GLY A 127 19.23 10.99 10.28
C GLY A 127 18.71 12.43 10.33
N TRP A 128 17.42 12.54 10.51
CA TRP A 128 16.73 13.79 10.71
C TRP A 128 15.65 13.61 11.78
N VAL A 129 15.40 14.65 12.58
CA VAL A 129 14.35 14.65 13.62
C VAL A 129 13.15 15.44 13.10
N ALA A 130 12.06 14.74 12.82
CA ALA A 130 10.81 15.35 12.36
C ALA A 130 10.15 16.19 13.47
N PRO A 131 9.30 17.17 13.13
CA PRO A 131 8.57 18.00 14.11
C PRO A 131 7.67 17.19 15.04
N SER A 132 7.10 16.11 14.54
CA SER A 132 6.30 15.11 15.29
C SER A 132 6.57 13.72 14.74
N SER A 133 5.86 12.68 15.24
CA SER A 133 5.98 11.33 14.71
C SER A 133 5.72 11.29 13.20
N ALA A 134 6.65 10.71 12.46
CA ALA A 134 6.55 10.50 11.02
C ALA A 134 5.90 9.14 10.75
N ARG A 135 4.71 9.14 10.11
CA ARG A 135 3.89 7.93 9.93
C ARG A 135 3.90 7.41 8.49
N GLY A 136 4.14 8.25 7.51
CA GLY A 136 4.26 7.89 6.10
C GLY A 136 5.58 8.36 5.52
N LEU A 137 6.22 7.51 4.72
CA LEU A 137 7.49 7.77 4.05
C LEU A 137 7.41 7.36 2.59
N ALA A 138 7.94 8.19 1.69
CA ALA A 138 8.17 7.82 0.29
C ALA A 138 9.36 8.58 -0.29
N PHE A 139 10.22 7.89 -1.07
CA PHE A 139 11.22 8.57 -1.87
C PHE A 139 10.59 9.22 -3.09
N LEU A 140 10.97 10.44 -3.40
CA LEU A 140 10.59 11.06 -4.66
C LEU A 140 11.25 10.32 -5.84
N PRO A 141 10.58 10.22 -6.99
CA PRO A 141 11.14 9.53 -8.17
C PRO A 141 12.44 10.16 -8.67
N LYS A 142 12.58 11.47 -8.49
CA LYS A 142 13.76 12.22 -8.91
C LYS A 142 14.56 12.76 -7.74
N GLY A 143 15.89 12.63 -7.83
CA GLY A 143 16.80 13.05 -6.78
C GLY A 143 16.78 12.08 -5.57
N TYR A 144 17.72 12.23 -4.63
CA TYR A 144 17.72 11.52 -3.36
C TYR A 144 16.98 12.38 -2.33
N ARG A 145 15.66 12.32 -2.37
CA ARG A 145 14.75 13.15 -1.57
C ARG A 145 13.65 12.28 -0.98
N LEU A 146 13.40 12.42 0.30
CA LEU A 146 12.41 11.67 1.07
C LEU A 146 11.27 12.60 1.50
N ALA A 147 10.04 12.22 1.21
CA ALA A 147 8.84 12.80 1.78
C ALA A 147 8.51 12.07 3.10
N ALA A 148 8.23 12.82 4.16
CA ALA A 148 7.84 12.28 5.46
C ALA A 148 6.62 13.04 5.99
N SER A 149 5.48 12.33 6.17
CA SER A 149 4.26 12.90 6.72
C SER A 149 4.34 12.98 8.25
N HIS A 150 3.84 14.08 8.81
CA HIS A 150 3.81 14.32 10.24
C HIS A 150 2.64 15.25 10.60
N TYR A 151 2.52 15.67 11.85
CA TYR A 151 1.52 16.68 12.23
C TYR A 151 1.82 18.02 11.55
N ASN A 152 0.80 18.62 10.95
CA ASN A 152 0.82 19.87 10.18
C ASN A 152 1.58 19.85 8.84
N GLY A 153 1.77 18.66 8.23
CA GLY A 153 2.22 18.61 6.85
C GLY A 153 3.16 17.46 6.48
N VAL A 154 3.92 17.71 5.43
CA VAL A 154 4.93 16.80 4.89
C VAL A 154 6.26 17.52 4.75
N SER A 155 7.32 16.97 5.31
CA SER A 155 8.68 17.44 5.09
C SER A 155 9.31 16.72 3.91
N LEU A 156 9.94 17.48 3.03
CA LEU A 156 10.68 16.99 1.87
C LEU A 156 12.18 17.13 2.18
N TRP A 157 12.79 16.05 2.65
CA TRP A 157 14.16 16.02 3.15
C TRP A 157 15.14 15.50 2.11
N PHE A 158 16.29 16.16 1.98
CA PHE A 158 17.44 15.70 1.20
C PHE A 158 18.49 15.10 2.13
N PRO A 159 18.60 13.76 2.27
CA PRO A 159 19.51 13.15 3.27
C PRO A 159 20.99 13.50 3.07
N ASN A 160 21.41 13.84 1.87
CA ASN A 160 22.80 14.19 1.54
C ASN A 160 23.14 15.69 1.67
N LEU A 161 22.17 16.50 2.11
CA LEU A 161 22.35 17.94 2.28
C LEU A 161 22.18 18.33 3.74
N GLU A 162 23.04 19.24 4.23
CA GLU A 162 22.91 19.89 5.53
C GLU A 162 21.95 21.09 5.44
N ALA A 163 20.74 20.83 4.95
CA ALA A 163 19.71 21.86 4.79
C ALA A 163 18.43 21.41 5.49
N GLU A 164 17.69 22.38 6.03
CA GLU A 164 16.35 22.13 6.56
C GLU A 164 15.45 21.60 5.46
N PRO A 165 14.58 20.62 5.76
CA PRO A 165 13.61 20.11 4.81
C PRO A 165 12.67 21.19 4.32
N ASP A 166 12.34 21.15 3.05
CA ASP A 166 11.24 21.93 2.51
C ASP A 166 9.89 21.37 3.00
N VAL A 167 8.93 22.23 3.39
CA VAL A 167 7.70 21.79 4.04
C VAL A 167 6.47 22.14 3.22
N LEU A 168 5.65 21.11 2.97
CA LEU A 168 4.29 21.22 2.47
C LEU A 168 3.36 21.33 3.69
N LYS A 169 2.82 22.54 3.95
CA LYS A 169 2.09 22.83 5.20
C LYS A 169 0.59 22.66 5.04
N TRP A 170 -0.02 21.95 5.97
CA TRP A 170 -1.46 21.90 6.18
C TRP A 170 -1.77 21.45 7.61
N PRO A 171 -2.71 22.10 8.34
CA PRO A 171 -3.05 21.72 9.72
C PRO A 171 -3.67 20.32 9.78
N GLY A 172 -3.35 19.58 10.82
CA GLY A 172 -3.92 18.27 11.11
C GLY A 172 -2.89 17.14 11.10
N SER A 173 -3.35 15.94 11.36
CA SER A 173 -2.52 14.75 11.47
C SER A 173 -2.46 13.98 10.15
N HIS A 174 -1.30 13.98 9.49
CA HIS A 174 -1.04 13.26 8.27
C HIS A 174 -0.47 11.87 8.60
N LEU A 175 -1.25 10.81 8.33
CA LEU A 175 -0.98 9.45 8.80
C LEU A 175 -0.13 8.63 7.83
N ASP A 176 -0.38 8.76 6.55
CA ASP A 176 0.33 8.07 5.48
C ASP A 176 0.43 8.98 4.27
N LEU A 177 1.29 8.65 3.32
CA LEU A 177 1.44 9.43 2.11
C LEU A 177 1.72 8.55 0.88
N THR A 178 1.34 9.08 -0.26
CA THR A 178 1.74 8.57 -1.58
C THR A 178 2.20 9.72 -2.47
N LEU A 179 3.01 9.39 -3.46
CA LEU A 179 3.46 10.31 -4.50
C LEU A 179 2.89 9.88 -5.84
N SER A 180 2.53 10.85 -6.70
CA SER A 180 2.23 10.50 -8.09
C SER A 180 3.46 9.91 -8.78
N PRO A 181 3.30 8.99 -9.74
CA PRO A 181 4.43 8.32 -10.41
C PRO A 181 5.42 9.27 -11.07
N ASP A 182 4.97 10.43 -11.52
CA ASP A 182 5.80 11.51 -12.11
C ASP A 182 6.50 12.38 -11.05
N GLY A 183 6.13 12.23 -9.76
CA GLY A 183 6.65 12.99 -8.64
C GLY A 183 6.13 14.43 -8.54
N ASN A 184 5.08 14.77 -9.26
CA ASN A 184 4.52 16.13 -9.25
C ASN A 184 3.59 16.39 -8.06
N PHE A 185 2.97 15.34 -7.51
CA PHE A 185 2.00 15.45 -6.42
C PHE A 185 2.39 14.60 -5.23
N CYS A 186 2.16 15.14 -4.03
CA CYS A 186 2.21 14.43 -2.76
C CYS A 186 0.80 14.43 -2.16
N ILE A 187 0.28 13.26 -1.81
CA ILE A 187 -1.05 13.07 -1.24
C ILE A 187 -0.91 12.37 0.10
N THR A 188 -1.65 12.83 1.10
CA THR A 188 -1.67 12.23 2.45
C THR A 188 -3.06 11.80 2.86
N ALA A 189 -3.15 10.69 3.61
CA ALA A 189 -4.32 10.35 4.40
C ALA A 189 -4.28 11.10 5.73
N MET A 190 -5.42 11.66 6.14
CA MET A 190 -5.52 12.42 7.37
C MET A 190 -6.36 11.70 8.43
N GLN A 191 -6.08 11.99 9.70
CA GLN A 191 -6.86 11.52 10.84
C GLN A 191 -8.34 11.95 10.76
N GLU A 192 -8.61 13.06 10.08
CA GLU A 192 -9.90 13.72 9.94
C GLU A 192 -10.76 13.13 8.80
N ASN A 193 -10.50 11.89 8.38
CA ASN A 193 -11.21 11.20 7.29
C ASN A 193 -11.23 12.03 5.99
N ALA A 194 -10.11 12.61 5.64
CA ALA A 194 -9.91 13.36 4.41
C ALA A 194 -8.55 13.01 3.79
N LEU A 195 -8.38 13.31 2.52
CA LEU A 195 -7.08 13.39 1.90
C LEU A 195 -6.69 14.85 1.74
N HIS A 196 -5.41 15.11 1.89
CA HIS A 196 -4.82 16.40 1.55
C HIS A 196 -3.65 16.18 0.60
N GLY A 197 -3.53 17.01 -0.41
CA GLY A 197 -2.47 16.88 -1.40
C GLY A 197 -1.84 18.21 -1.75
N TRP A 198 -0.67 18.14 -2.37
CA TRP A 198 0.04 19.31 -2.88
C TRP A 198 0.63 19.00 -4.26
N ARG A 199 0.57 19.99 -5.13
CA ARG A 199 1.49 20.06 -6.26
C ARG A 199 2.84 20.53 -5.72
N ILE A 200 3.87 19.68 -5.82
CA ILE A 200 5.14 19.91 -5.11
C ILE A 200 5.88 21.15 -5.60
N ALA A 201 5.79 21.46 -6.91
CA ALA A 201 6.57 22.52 -7.53
C ALA A 201 6.26 23.93 -6.98
N ASP A 202 5.02 24.22 -6.69
CA ASP A 202 4.53 25.52 -6.21
C ASP A 202 3.81 25.44 -4.86
N LYS A 203 3.76 24.26 -4.26
CA LYS A 203 3.10 23.95 -2.99
C LYS A 203 1.60 24.25 -2.97
N LYS A 204 0.99 24.36 -4.15
CA LYS A 204 -0.46 24.56 -4.26
C LYS A 204 -1.16 23.33 -3.72
N ASP A 205 -2.00 23.54 -2.71
CA ASP A 205 -2.69 22.46 -2.01
C ASP A 205 -4.07 22.14 -2.59
N MET A 206 -4.56 20.95 -2.27
CA MET A 206 -5.88 20.48 -2.62
C MET A 206 -6.44 19.61 -1.49
N ARG A 207 -7.74 19.71 -1.24
CA ARG A 207 -8.43 18.90 -0.26
C ARG A 207 -9.46 17.99 -0.94
N MET A 208 -9.40 16.71 -0.58
CA MET A 208 -10.32 15.68 -1.07
C MET A 208 -11.10 15.13 0.14
N THR A 209 -12.40 15.42 0.21
CA THR A 209 -13.26 15.15 1.37
C THR A 209 -14.43 14.24 0.99
N GLY A 210 -15.22 13.84 1.99
CA GLY A 210 -16.40 13.00 1.80
C GLY A 210 -16.19 11.54 2.23
N TYR A 211 -15.05 11.23 2.83
CA TYR A 211 -14.78 9.88 3.31
C TYR A 211 -15.45 9.63 4.66
N PRO A 212 -16.21 8.53 4.82
CA PRO A 212 -16.79 8.15 6.11
C PRO A 212 -15.77 7.56 7.08
N ALA A 213 -14.63 7.08 6.57
CA ALA A 213 -13.53 6.54 7.36
C ALA A 213 -12.17 6.97 6.82
N LYS A 214 -11.09 6.64 7.57
CA LYS A 214 -9.72 6.93 7.15
C LYS A 214 -9.33 6.11 5.93
N THR A 215 -8.73 6.77 4.95
CA THR A 215 -8.06 6.08 3.85
C THR A 215 -6.81 5.38 4.36
N ARG A 216 -6.65 4.11 4.03
CA ARG A 216 -5.52 3.26 4.42
C ARG A 216 -4.76 2.69 3.24
N SER A 217 -5.33 2.79 2.05
CA SER A 217 -4.74 2.25 0.82
C SER A 217 -4.89 3.25 -0.33
N PHE A 218 -3.79 3.42 -1.06
CA PHE A 218 -3.70 4.24 -2.27
C PHE A 218 -3.11 3.40 -3.40
N SER A 219 -3.60 3.61 -4.61
CA SER A 219 -2.99 3.02 -5.79
C SER A 219 -3.12 3.98 -6.97
N PHE A 220 -2.01 4.26 -7.65
CA PHE A 220 -2.04 4.96 -8.94
C PHE A 220 -2.18 3.97 -10.08
N SER A 221 -2.89 4.36 -11.14
CA SER A 221 -2.93 3.61 -12.39
C SER A 221 -1.56 3.59 -13.06
N HIS A 222 -1.33 2.59 -13.92
CA HIS A 222 -0.05 2.39 -14.63
C HIS A 222 0.39 3.61 -15.46
N ASP A 223 -0.56 4.40 -15.92
CA ASP A 223 -0.33 5.63 -16.69
C ASP A 223 -0.27 6.89 -15.80
N GLY A 224 -0.44 6.74 -14.48
CA GLY A 224 -0.44 7.83 -13.50
C GLY A 224 -1.64 8.78 -13.59
N GLN A 225 -2.65 8.48 -14.42
CA GLN A 225 -3.78 9.38 -14.68
C GLN A 225 -4.91 9.27 -13.66
N TRP A 226 -4.91 8.22 -12.84
CA TRP A 226 -5.92 7.94 -11.84
C TRP A 226 -5.29 7.51 -10.52
N MET A 227 -5.89 7.92 -9.42
CA MET A 227 -5.54 7.44 -8.07
C MET A 227 -6.78 6.86 -7.40
N ALA A 228 -6.75 5.56 -7.12
CA ALA A 228 -7.77 4.87 -6.33
C ALA A 228 -7.46 4.96 -4.84
N THR A 229 -8.52 5.06 -4.02
CA THR A 229 -8.41 5.20 -2.56
C THR A 229 -9.47 4.38 -1.84
N SER A 230 -9.13 3.86 -0.67
CA SER A 230 -10.02 3.16 0.26
C SER A 230 -10.70 4.12 1.25
N GLY A 231 -11.55 3.60 2.12
CA GLY A 231 -12.14 4.33 3.26
C GLY A 231 -13.60 4.75 3.09
N ALA A 232 -14.27 4.32 2.02
CA ALA A 232 -15.70 4.51 1.78
C ALA A 232 -16.35 3.19 1.35
N GLU A 233 -17.67 3.16 1.26
CA GLU A 233 -18.48 2.04 0.75
C GLU A 233 -18.32 1.83 -0.76
N ALA A 234 -17.47 2.67 -1.39
CA ALA A 234 -17.03 2.56 -2.77
C ALA A 234 -15.52 2.86 -2.85
N CYS A 235 -14.85 2.37 -3.87
CA CYS A 235 -13.54 2.87 -4.23
C CYS A 235 -13.70 4.26 -4.84
N VAL A 236 -13.01 5.24 -4.27
CA VAL A 236 -13.01 6.63 -4.78
C VAL A 236 -11.79 6.83 -5.66
N VAL A 237 -12.03 7.18 -6.94
CA VAL A 237 -10.98 7.28 -7.97
C VAL A 237 -10.84 8.72 -8.43
N TRP A 238 -9.71 9.33 -8.13
CA TRP A 238 -9.40 10.73 -8.41
C TRP A 238 -8.67 10.91 -9.75
N PRO A 239 -9.04 11.91 -10.58
CA PRO A 239 -8.40 12.16 -11.86
C PRO A 239 -7.09 12.98 -11.70
N PHE A 240 -5.99 12.46 -12.21
CA PHE A 240 -4.68 13.10 -12.26
C PHE A 240 -4.20 13.44 -13.68
N GLN A 241 -5.08 13.44 -14.66
CA GLN A 241 -4.81 13.63 -16.10
C GLN A 241 -4.32 15.03 -16.48
N SER A 242 -4.41 16.01 -15.59
CA SER A 242 -4.01 17.39 -15.89
C SER A 242 -2.88 17.83 -14.98
N LYS A 243 -2.18 18.90 -15.40
CA LYS A 243 -1.13 19.56 -14.61
C LYS A 243 -1.61 20.03 -13.22
N ASP A 244 -2.91 20.22 -13.03
CA ASP A 244 -3.52 20.62 -11.76
C ASP A 244 -4.04 19.41 -10.95
N GLY A 245 -3.83 18.19 -11.45
CA GLY A 245 -4.31 16.97 -10.81
C GLY A 245 -5.83 16.96 -10.61
N PRO A 246 -6.33 16.54 -9.43
CA PRO A 246 -7.76 16.48 -9.12
C PRO A 246 -8.39 17.82 -8.73
N MET A 247 -7.63 18.92 -8.71
CA MET A 247 -8.15 20.24 -8.29
C MET A 247 -9.38 20.65 -9.09
N GLY A 248 -10.50 20.88 -8.37
CA GLY A 248 -11.77 21.30 -8.99
C GLY A 248 -12.49 20.26 -9.82
N LYS A 249 -12.07 18.99 -9.73
CA LYS A 249 -12.70 17.87 -10.45
C LYS A 249 -13.34 16.89 -9.48
N PRO A 250 -14.54 16.36 -9.80
CA PRO A 250 -15.15 15.31 -9.00
C PRO A 250 -14.40 13.99 -9.17
N PRO A 251 -14.39 13.13 -8.14
CA PRO A 251 -13.94 11.76 -8.27
C PRO A 251 -14.97 10.90 -9.02
N ARG A 252 -14.57 9.71 -9.39
CA ARG A 252 -15.46 8.60 -9.78
C ARG A 252 -15.56 7.62 -8.63
N GLU A 253 -16.70 6.95 -8.51
CA GLU A 253 -16.93 5.87 -7.57
C GLU A 253 -17.16 4.56 -8.33
N CYS A 254 -16.62 3.46 -7.81
CA CYS A 254 -16.84 2.12 -8.37
C CYS A 254 -16.80 1.07 -7.26
N GLY A 255 -17.37 -0.12 -7.51
CA GLY A 255 -17.42 -1.20 -6.55
C GLY A 255 -18.21 -0.84 -5.29
N VAL A 256 -19.42 -0.29 -5.45
CA VAL A 256 -20.27 0.14 -4.33
C VAL A 256 -20.81 -1.09 -3.58
N ARG A 257 -20.52 -1.16 -2.28
CA ARG A 257 -21.01 -2.24 -1.40
C ARG A 257 -21.30 -1.68 -0.01
N PRO A 258 -22.11 -2.40 0.82
CA PRO A 258 -22.37 -1.98 2.21
C PRO A 258 -21.10 -1.93 3.07
N ALA A 259 -20.11 -2.81 2.81
CA ALA A 259 -18.83 -2.80 3.52
C ALA A 259 -17.86 -1.78 2.90
N LYS A 260 -16.99 -1.21 3.74
CA LYS A 260 -15.99 -0.27 3.25
C LYS A 260 -14.87 -0.98 2.50
N VAL A 261 -14.37 -0.30 1.48
CA VAL A 261 -13.12 -0.67 0.81
C VAL A 261 -11.96 -0.51 1.78
N SER A 262 -11.21 -1.57 2.04
CA SER A 262 -10.03 -1.59 2.89
C SER A 262 -8.73 -1.49 2.08
N GLN A 263 -8.66 -2.15 0.92
CA GLN A 263 -7.48 -2.19 0.05
C GLN A 263 -7.85 -1.91 -1.41
N VAL A 264 -6.94 -1.24 -2.11
CA VAL A 264 -7.05 -0.97 -3.55
C VAL A 264 -5.72 -1.28 -4.25
N ALA A 265 -5.78 -1.90 -5.43
CA ALA A 265 -4.59 -2.16 -6.24
C ALA A 265 -4.92 -2.03 -7.73
N PHE A 266 -4.33 -1.05 -8.40
CA PHE A 266 -4.40 -0.97 -9.86
C PHE A 266 -3.57 -2.08 -10.52
N HIS A 267 -4.13 -2.64 -11.57
CA HIS A 267 -3.41 -3.54 -12.45
C HIS A 267 -2.23 -2.81 -13.13
N PRO A 268 -1.04 -3.44 -13.24
CA PRO A 268 0.18 -2.76 -13.69
C PRO A 268 0.19 -2.35 -15.17
N ARG A 269 -0.79 -2.78 -15.98
CA ARG A 269 -0.79 -2.56 -17.44
C ARG A 269 -2.16 -2.22 -18.03
N ALA A 270 -3.21 -2.15 -17.22
CA ALA A 270 -4.59 -1.88 -17.66
C ALA A 270 -5.34 -1.04 -16.64
N LEU A 271 -6.40 -0.36 -17.07
CA LEU A 271 -7.30 0.37 -16.18
C LEU A 271 -8.29 -0.60 -15.50
N VAL A 272 -7.73 -1.51 -14.73
CA VAL A 272 -8.43 -2.50 -13.92
C VAL A 272 -8.00 -2.33 -12.47
N LEU A 273 -8.95 -2.37 -11.56
CA LEU A 273 -8.76 -2.25 -10.10
C LEU A 273 -9.10 -3.57 -9.42
N ALA A 274 -8.28 -3.99 -8.48
CA ALA A 274 -8.66 -4.94 -7.45
C ALA A 274 -9.07 -4.18 -6.20
N LEU A 275 -10.23 -4.50 -5.64
CA LEU A 275 -10.80 -3.91 -4.44
C LEU A 275 -11.00 -4.99 -3.38
N GLY A 276 -10.44 -4.79 -2.20
CA GLY A 276 -10.68 -5.60 -1.02
C GLY A 276 -11.52 -4.83 -0.01
N TYR A 277 -12.44 -5.53 0.67
CA TYR A 277 -13.40 -4.92 1.58
C TYR A 277 -13.21 -5.41 3.02
N GLU A 278 -13.82 -4.68 3.98
CA GLU A 278 -13.76 -5.01 5.41
C GLU A 278 -14.55 -6.29 5.77
N ASP A 279 -15.45 -6.76 4.89
CA ASP A 279 -16.21 -8.01 5.02
C ASP A 279 -15.59 -9.20 4.27
N GLY A 280 -14.41 -9.00 3.68
CA GLY A 280 -13.64 -10.05 3.00
C GLY A 280 -13.99 -10.26 1.53
N TRP A 281 -14.89 -9.48 0.95
CA TRP A 281 -15.11 -9.51 -0.49
C TRP A 281 -13.89 -8.98 -1.24
N ILE A 282 -13.65 -9.54 -2.42
CA ILE A 282 -12.66 -9.02 -3.36
C ILE A 282 -13.31 -8.96 -4.74
N LEU A 283 -13.33 -7.76 -5.32
CA LEU A 283 -13.83 -7.50 -6.67
C LEU A 283 -12.69 -7.05 -7.58
N MET A 284 -12.80 -7.37 -8.84
CA MET A 284 -11.96 -6.81 -9.90
C MET A 284 -12.86 -5.97 -10.82
N ILE A 285 -12.49 -4.72 -11.05
CA ILE A 285 -13.33 -3.73 -11.75
C ILE A 285 -12.57 -3.14 -12.93
N ARG A 286 -13.18 -3.15 -14.10
CA ARG A 286 -12.67 -2.43 -15.25
C ARG A 286 -13.18 -0.99 -15.23
N LEU A 287 -12.26 -0.04 -15.15
CA LEU A 287 -12.61 1.37 -14.93
C LEU A 287 -13.32 2.02 -16.13
N ASP A 288 -13.11 1.52 -17.35
CA ASP A 288 -13.67 2.12 -18.58
C ASP A 288 -15.18 1.99 -18.66
N ASP A 289 -15.75 0.84 -18.33
CA ASP A 289 -17.17 0.52 -18.44
C ASP A 289 -17.83 0.12 -17.11
N GLY A 290 -17.04 0.03 -16.03
CA GLY A 290 -17.54 -0.36 -14.70
C GLY A 290 -17.87 -1.84 -14.57
N ALA A 291 -17.46 -2.70 -15.52
CA ALA A 291 -17.68 -4.16 -15.41
C ALA A 291 -16.97 -4.73 -14.19
N GLU A 292 -17.69 -5.55 -13.42
CA GLU A 292 -17.25 -6.12 -12.15
C GLU A 292 -17.14 -7.64 -12.25
N LEU A 293 -16.05 -8.20 -11.72
CA LEU A 293 -15.82 -9.64 -11.62
C LEU A 293 -15.57 -10.02 -10.16
N LEU A 294 -16.23 -11.06 -9.70
CA LEU A 294 -16.04 -11.60 -8.35
C LEU A 294 -14.73 -12.41 -8.29
N VAL A 295 -13.82 -12.01 -7.39
CA VAL A 295 -12.58 -12.74 -7.08
C VAL A 295 -12.75 -13.60 -5.84
N ARG A 296 -13.32 -13.04 -4.76
CA ARG A 296 -13.59 -13.74 -3.50
C ARG A 296 -14.91 -13.26 -2.90
N LYS A 297 -15.75 -14.21 -2.53
CA LYS A 297 -16.94 -13.93 -1.73
C LYS A 297 -16.53 -13.82 -0.25
N GLY A 298 -16.94 -12.75 0.42
CA GLY A 298 -16.82 -12.54 1.85
C GLY A 298 -18.10 -12.87 2.60
N LEU A 299 -18.35 -12.17 3.71
CA LEU A 299 -19.56 -12.32 4.51
C LEU A 299 -20.79 -11.85 3.74
N ASP A 300 -21.92 -12.51 3.97
CA ASP A 300 -23.21 -12.07 3.45
C ASP A 300 -23.74 -10.85 4.23
N GLU A 301 -24.59 -10.06 3.59
CA GLU A 301 -25.18 -8.88 4.22
C GLU A 301 -26.01 -9.28 5.46
N GLY A 302 -25.71 -8.61 6.59
CA GLY A 302 -26.34 -8.92 7.88
C GLY A 302 -25.72 -10.10 8.63
N GLU A 303 -24.74 -10.77 8.08
CA GLU A 303 -23.97 -11.79 8.78
C GLU A 303 -23.11 -11.15 9.88
N THR A 304 -23.13 -11.74 11.07
CA THR A 304 -22.29 -11.26 12.19
C THR A 304 -20.83 -11.61 11.91
N PRO A 305 -19.92 -10.62 11.86
CA PRO A 305 -18.52 -10.91 11.65
C PRO A 305 -17.95 -11.81 12.74
N PRO A 306 -17.09 -12.78 12.41
CA PRO A 306 -16.34 -13.56 13.39
C PRO A 306 -15.43 -12.65 14.23
N ARG A 307 -14.89 -13.19 15.35
CA ARG A 307 -13.95 -12.45 16.20
C ARG A 307 -12.74 -11.98 15.41
N ASP A 308 -12.17 -12.87 14.61
CA ASP A 308 -11.07 -12.57 13.69
C ASP A 308 -11.72 -12.16 12.36
N LYS A 309 -11.80 -10.85 12.14
CA LYS A 309 -12.51 -10.28 11.00
C LYS A 309 -11.79 -10.59 9.69
N PRO A 310 -12.52 -10.97 8.64
CA PRO A 310 -11.96 -11.29 7.34
C PRO A 310 -11.63 -10.03 6.52
N ILE A 311 -11.05 -9.02 7.15
CA ILE A 311 -10.71 -7.77 6.48
C ILE A 311 -9.57 -8.03 5.49
N VAL A 312 -9.74 -7.64 4.23
CA VAL A 312 -8.65 -7.68 3.26
C VAL A 312 -7.60 -6.66 3.66
N SER A 313 -6.40 -7.12 4.01
CA SER A 313 -5.31 -6.29 4.56
C SER A 313 -4.20 -6.03 3.54
N ALA A 314 -4.10 -6.83 2.47
CA ALA A 314 -3.11 -6.65 1.42
C ALA A 314 -3.64 -7.10 0.06
N LEU A 315 -3.29 -6.38 -1.00
CA LEU A 315 -3.51 -6.73 -2.41
C LEU A 315 -2.26 -6.40 -3.21
N SER A 316 -1.84 -7.31 -4.11
CA SER A 316 -0.71 -7.07 -4.99
C SER A 316 -0.85 -7.81 -6.31
N TRP A 317 -0.59 -7.13 -7.41
CA TRP A 317 -0.44 -7.72 -8.73
C TRP A 317 1.01 -8.12 -8.99
N ASP A 318 1.21 -9.20 -9.77
CA ASP A 318 2.51 -9.44 -10.37
C ASP A 318 2.81 -8.41 -11.48
N GLU A 319 4.06 -8.30 -11.89
CA GLU A 319 4.53 -7.33 -12.89
C GLU A 319 3.78 -7.44 -14.24
N HIS A 320 3.30 -8.65 -14.57
CA HIS A 320 2.59 -8.92 -15.80
C HIS A 320 1.08 -8.72 -15.71
N GLY A 321 0.53 -8.53 -14.51
CA GLY A 321 -0.90 -8.42 -14.25
C GLY A 321 -1.65 -9.74 -14.47
N ARG A 322 -0.97 -10.87 -14.36
CA ARG A 322 -1.57 -12.21 -14.55
C ARG A 322 -1.99 -12.85 -13.23
N ARG A 323 -1.36 -12.46 -12.14
CA ARG A 323 -1.66 -12.98 -10.80
C ARG A 323 -1.97 -11.81 -9.86
N LEU A 324 -3.05 -11.97 -9.10
CA LEU A 324 -3.40 -11.08 -8.00
C LEU A 324 -3.30 -11.88 -6.70
N MET A 325 -2.44 -11.44 -5.80
CA MET A 325 -2.34 -11.99 -4.46
C MET A 325 -3.09 -11.11 -3.46
N TYR A 326 -3.78 -11.75 -2.52
CA TYR A 326 -4.43 -11.09 -1.41
C TYR A 326 -4.04 -11.71 -0.08
N GLY A 327 -4.12 -10.93 0.97
CA GLY A 327 -4.01 -11.39 2.34
C GLY A 327 -5.02 -10.70 3.22
N MET A 328 -5.35 -11.33 4.35
CA MET A 328 -6.42 -10.93 5.24
C MET A 328 -5.92 -10.81 6.68
N GLN A 329 -6.70 -10.13 7.53
CA GLN A 329 -6.38 -9.97 8.95
C GLN A 329 -6.56 -11.27 9.75
N ASP A 330 -7.48 -12.14 9.34
CA ASP A 330 -7.75 -13.43 9.99
C ASP A 330 -6.72 -14.52 9.67
N GLY A 331 -5.73 -14.22 8.82
CA GLY A 331 -4.68 -15.17 8.43
C GLY A 331 -5.06 -16.04 7.23
N GLU A 332 -6.18 -15.79 6.56
CA GLU A 332 -6.41 -16.33 5.21
C GLU A 332 -5.66 -15.49 4.18
N ALA A 333 -5.25 -16.12 3.12
CA ALA A 333 -4.67 -15.48 1.95
C ALA A 333 -5.01 -16.26 0.68
N GLY A 334 -4.69 -15.73 -0.47
CA GLY A 334 -4.87 -16.45 -1.72
C GLY A 334 -4.26 -15.74 -2.92
N MET A 335 -4.29 -16.44 -4.03
CA MET A 335 -3.75 -15.97 -5.29
C MET A 335 -4.71 -16.34 -6.42
N LEU A 336 -5.23 -15.33 -7.10
CA LEU A 336 -5.92 -15.45 -8.38
C LEU A 336 -4.86 -15.60 -9.48
N THR A 337 -5.05 -16.55 -10.38
CA THR A 337 -4.34 -16.62 -11.67
C THR A 337 -5.35 -16.41 -12.78
N LEU A 338 -5.24 -15.31 -13.51
CA LEU A 338 -6.17 -15.00 -14.59
C LEU A 338 -6.13 -16.08 -15.68
N PRO A 339 -7.30 -16.54 -16.16
CA PRO A 339 -7.35 -17.48 -17.27
C PRO A 339 -6.70 -16.86 -18.53
N PRO A 340 -6.14 -17.68 -19.42
CA PRO A 340 -5.62 -17.19 -20.68
C PRO A 340 -6.75 -16.54 -21.51
N VAL A 341 -6.47 -15.36 -22.06
CA VAL A 341 -7.43 -14.70 -22.95
C VAL A 341 -7.64 -15.60 -24.19
N PRO A 342 -8.87 -16.01 -24.51
CA PRO A 342 -9.10 -16.79 -25.71
C PRO A 342 -8.61 -16.01 -26.95
N PRO A 343 -8.01 -16.68 -27.94
CA PRO A 343 -7.56 -16.00 -29.16
C PRO A 343 -8.76 -15.28 -29.80
N LYS A 344 -8.55 -14.03 -30.18
CA LYS A 344 -9.58 -13.29 -30.95
C LYS A 344 -9.95 -14.13 -32.19
N ARG A 345 -11.20 -14.54 -32.29
CA ARG A 345 -11.73 -15.18 -33.49
C ARG A 345 -11.81 -14.20 -34.65
#